data_3566bae9d16bc14194bad675c9907f3e
#
_entry.id   3566bae9d16bc14194bad675c9907f3e
#
_cell.length_a   1.000
_cell.length_b   1.000
_cell.length_c   1.000
_cell.angle_alpha   90.00
_cell.angle_beta   90.00
_cell.angle_gamma   90.00
#
_symmetry.space_group_name_H-M   'P 1'
#
loop_
_entity.id
_entity.type
_entity.pdbx_description
1 polymer ?
#
loop_
_entity_poly.entity_id
_entity_poly.type
_entity_poly.pdbx_seq_one_letter_code
_entity_poly.pdbx_strand_id
1 'polypeptide(L)'
;MHFYARIQMRVNILLKLGDESMYLKRLKDLREDFDKKQHEIAEFLNITRQQYSLYELGKRDIPAEFIRKLAKYYNTSADYILEITDEITPYINSNTKKKDIPSK
;
A
#
# COMPACT_ATOMS: atom_id res chain seq x y z
N MET A 1 -10.52 21.59 -16.43
CA MET A 1 -10.02 21.28 -15.10
C MET A 1 -9.42 19.92 -15.04
N HIS A 2 -10.21 18.90 -15.27
CA HIS A 2 -9.70 17.53 -15.22
C HIS A 2 -8.57 17.30 -16.20
N PHE A 3 -8.70 17.88 -17.38
CA PHE A 3 -7.68 17.73 -18.40
C PHE A 3 -6.36 18.33 -17.94
N TYR A 4 -6.44 19.48 -17.31
CA TYR A 4 -5.25 20.16 -16.83
C TYR A 4 -4.58 19.32 -15.72
N ALA A 5 -5.38 18.74 -14.84
CA ALA A 5 -4.83 17.93 -13.76
C ALA A 5 -4.09 16.71 -14.31
N ARG A 6 -4.62 16.12 -15.36
CA ARG A 6 -3.95 14.96 -15.95
C ARG A 6 -2.62 15.36 -16.55
N ILE A 7 -2.56 16.50 -17.17
CA ILE A 7 -1.31 16.98 -17.75
C ILE A 7 -0.28 17.18 -16.64
N GLN A 8 -0.70 17.77 -15.53
CA GLN A 8 0.19 17.97 -14.41
C GLN A 8 0.73 16.65 -13.89
N MET A 9 -0.13 15.65 -13.78
CA MET A 9 0.31 14.36 -13.30
C MET A 9 1.34 13.72 -14.23
N ARG A 10 1.13 13.85 -15.53
CA ARG A 10 2.09 13.32 -16.49
C ARG A 10 3.44 14.01 -16.37
N VAL A 11 3.40 15.31 -16.21
CA VAL A 11 4.65 16.06 -16.05
C VAL A 11 5.39 15.59 -14.82
N ASN A 12 4.66 15.37 -13.71
CA ASN A 12 5.29 14.91 -12.49
C ASN A 12 5.90 13.52 -12.69
N ILE A 13 5.22 12.65 -13.40
CA ILE A 13 5.74 11.32 -13.67
C ILE A 13 7.01 11.42 -14.51
N LEU A 14 6.99 12.24 -15.52
CA LEU A 14 8.17 12.41 -16.37
C LEU A 14 9.35 12.95 -15.60
N LEU A 15 9.10 13.86 -14.69
CA LEU A 15 10.18 14.41 -13.87
C LEU A 15 10.78 13.38 -12.95
N LYS A 16 10.07 12.30 -12.69
CA LYS A 16 10.56 11.25 -11.83
C LYS A 16 11.08 10.04 -12.58
N LEU A 17 11.36 10.20 -13.85
CA LEU A 17 11.83 9.07 -14.64
C LEU A 17 13.10 8.47 -14.10
N GLY A 18 13.96 9.26 -13.49
CA GLY A 18 15.19 8.75 -12.93
C GLY A 18 14.98 7.94 -11.66
N ASP A 19 13.84 8.12 -11.02
CA ASP A 19 13.49 7.39 -9.81
C ASP A 19 12.29 6.53 -10.14
N GLU A 20 12.54 5.27 -10.38
CA GLU A 20 11.49 4.35 -10.83
C GLU A 20 10.67 3.77 -9.71
N SER A 21 11.07 4.01 -8.48
CA SER A 21 10.36 3.44 -7.34
C SER A 21 9.10 4.21 -7.06
N MET A 22 8.09 3.49 -6.60
CA MET A 22 6.81 4.07 -6.27
C MET A 22 6.77 4.46 -4.79
N TYR A 23 6.48 5.72 -4.52
CA TYR A 23 6.34 6.18 -3.14
C TYR A 23 4.91 5.96 -2.69
N LEU A 24 4.73 5.16 -1.65
CA LEU A 24 3.42 4.84 -1.10
C LEU A 24 3.34 5.41 0.32
N LYS A 25 2.83 6.61 0.42
CA LYS A 25 2.81 7.31 1.72
C LYS A 25 1.99 6.56 2.76
N ARG A 26 1.03 5.75 2.34
CA ARG A 26 0.17 5.05 3.28
C ARG A 26 0.86 3.92 4.02
N LEU A 27 2.02 3.48 3.53
CA LEU A 27 2.81 2.52 4.29
C LEU A 27 3.19 3.11 5.64
N LYS A 28 3.72 4.32 5.65
CA LYS A 28 4.11 4.97 6.88
C LYS A 28 2.89 5.42 7.66
N ASP A 29 1.89 5.95 6.96
CA ASP A 29 0.68 6.42 7.62
C ASP A 29 0.01 5.31 8.43
N LEU A 30 -0.16 4.14 7.82
CA LEU A 30 -0.79 3.03 8.51
C LEU A 30 0.06 2.55 9.68
N ARG A 31 1.37 2.48 9.45
CA ARG A 31 2.25 2.04 10.52
C ARG A 31 2.15 2.96 11.73
N GLU A 32 2.16 4.26 11.49
CA GLU A 32 2.07 5.22 12.58
C GLU A 32 0.68 5.21 13.23
N ASP A 33 -0.36 5.06 12.42
CA ASP A 33 -1.71 4.97 12.95
C ASP A 33 -1.88 3.77 13.87
N PHE A 34 -1.17 2.69 13.59
CA PHE A 34 -1.21 1.50 14.42
C PHE A 34 -0.14 1.51 15.51
N ASP A 35 0.55 2.64 15.64
CA ASP A 35 1.55 2.82 16.69
C ASP A 35 2.65 1.76 16.62
N LYS A 36 3.10 1.46 15.40
CA LYS A 36 4.13 0.47 15.16
C LYS A 36 5.43 1.13 14.73
N LYS A 37 6.52 0.46 15.03
CA LYS A 37 7.84 0.92 14.60
C LYS A 37 8.26 0.16 13.36
N GLN A 38 9.19 0.74 12.60
CA GLN A 38 9.63 0.10 11.37
C GLN A 38 10.14 -1.32 11.61
N HIS A 39 10.87 -1.54 12.69
CA HIS A 39 11.42 -2.89 12.91
C HIS A 39 10.32 -3.90 13.19
N GLU A 40 9.20 -3.47 13.78
CA GLU A 40 8.11 -4.38 14.04
C GLU A 40 7.47 -4.86 12.74
N ILE A 41 7.29 -3.94 11.81
CA ILE A 41 6.72 -4.32 10.51
C ILE A 41 7.73 -5.14 9.72
N ALA A 42 9.00 -4.78 9.79
CA ALA A 42 10.02 -5.57 9.11
C ALA A 42 10.05 -7.01 9.62
N GLU A 43 9.92 -7.19 10.94
CA GLU A 43 9.86 -8.54 11.51
C GLU A 43 8.65 -9.30 10.99
N PHE A 44 7.52 -8.62 10.93
CA PHE A 44 6.31 -9.25 10.42
C PHE A 44 6.52 -9.74 8.98
N LEU A 45 7.23 -8.95 8.17
CA LEU A 45 7.50 -9.30 6.79
C LEU A 45 8.72 -10.21 6.64
N ASN A 46 9.42 -10.47 7.72
CA ASN A 46 10.62 -11.31 7.73
C ASN A 46 11.73 -10.72 6.86
N ILE A 47 11.92 -9.42 6.99
CA ILE A 47 13.00 -8.70 6.30
C ILE A 47 13.69 -7.80 7.31
N THR A 48 14.79 -7.17 6.90
CA THR A 48 15.49 -6.26 7.79
C THR A 48 14.78 -4.90 7.84
N ARG A 49 15.01 -4.16 8.91
CA ARG A 49 14.46 -2.82 9.02
C ARG A 49 14.97 -1.93 7.89
N GLN A 50 16.23 -2.11 7.50
CA GLN A 50 16.79 -1.32 6.42
C GLN A 50 16.04 -1.57 5.11
N GLN A 51 15.73 -2.83 4.83
CA GLN A 51 14.96 -3.15 3.63
C GLN A 51 13.58 -2.52 3.68
N TYR A 52 12.92 -2.63 4.82
CA TYR A 52 11.58 -2.07 4.94
C TYR A 52 11.63 -0.55 4.80
N SER A 53 12.65 0.08 5.38
CA SER A 53 12.78 1.53 5.31
C SER A 53 12.86 2.02 3.86
N LEU A 54 13.51 1.26 3.00
CA LEU A 54 13.60 1.64 1.59
C LEU A 54 12.23 1.68 0.94
N TYR A 55 11.34 0.78 1.35
CA TYR A 55 9.98 0.80 0.84
C TYR A 55 9.23 2.05 1.28
N GLU A 56 9.35 2.43 2.56
CA GLU A 56 8.67 3.63 3.03
C GLU A 56 9.21 4.90 2.39
N LEU A 57 10.50 4.90 2.08
CA LEU A 57 11.12 6.07 1.44
C LEU A 57 10.83 6.15 -0.05
N GLY A 58 10.25 5.09 -0.62
CA GLY A 58 10.00 5.08 -2.05
C GLY A 58 11.25 4.85 -2.87
N LYS A 59 12.31 4.35 -2.24
CA LYS A 59 13.56 4.08 -2.96
C LYS A 59 13.62 2.67 -3.50
N ARG A 60 12.65 1.86 -3.19
CA ARG A 60 12.53 0.50 -3.69
C ARG A 60 11.05 0.14 -3.70
N ASP A 61 10.61 -0.51 -4.77
CA ASP A 61 9.22 -0.93 -4.87
C ASP A 61 8.96 -2.10 -3.94
N ILE A 62 7.85 -2.01 -3.21
CA ILE A 62 7.48 -3.08 -2.31
C ILE A 62 6.80 -4.19 -3.12
N PRO A 63 7.19 -5.46 -2.88
CA PRO A 63 6.55 -6.56 -3.61
C PRO A 63 5.06 -6.66 -3.31
N ALA A 64 4.31 -7.12 -4.30
CA ALA A 64 2.87 -7.27 -4.14
C ALA A 64 2.51 -8.19 -2.98
N GLU A 65 3.32 -9.20 -2.75
CA GLU A 65 3.08 -10.11 -1.64
C GLU A 65 3.11 -9.39 -0.31
N PHE A 66 4.03 -8.46 -0.14
CA PHE A 66 4.12 -7.70 1.10
C PHE A 66 2.94 -6.74 1.22
N ILE A 67 2.51 -6.16 0.12
CA ILE A 67 1.34 -5.28 0.15
C ILE A 67 0.12 -6.07 0.62
N ARG A 68 -0.03 -7.30 0.12
CA ARG A 68 -1.15 -8.13 0.51
C ARG A 68 -1.08 -8.49 2.00
N LYS A 69 0.10 -8.81 2.49
CA LYS A 69 0.28 -9.13 3.89
C LYS A 69 -0.03 -7.92 4.77
N LEU A 70 0.42 -6.75 4.36
CA LEU A 70 0.19 -5.56 5.13
C LEU A 70 -1.27 -5.13 5.11
N ALA A 71 -1.95 -5.35 3.99
CA ALA A 71 -3.37 -5.06 3.92
C ALA A 71 -4.13 -5.87 4.97
N LYS A 72 -3.78 -7.12 5.11
CA LYS A 72 -4.40 -7.96 6.13
C LYS A 72 -3.99 -7.53 7.53
N TYR A 73 -2.72 -7.22 7.70
CA TYR A 73 -2.19 -6.81 8.99
C TYR A 73 -2.92 -5.56 9.51
N TYR A 74 -3.13 -4.60 8.63
CA TYR A 74 -3.78 -3.34 8.99
C TYR A 74 -5.29 -3.36 8.79
N ASN A 75 -5.82 -4.51 8.38
CA ASN A 75 -7.25 -4.64 8.15
C ASN A 75 -7.77 -3.61 7.15
N THR A 76 -7.09 -3.55 6.03
CA THR A 76 -7.47 -2.66 4.93
C THR A 76 -7.29 -3.42 3.62
N SER A 77 -7.30 -2.72 2.51
CA SER A 77 -7.15 -3.33 1.19
C SER A 77 -5.82 -2.95 0.56
N ALA A 78 -5.37 -3.76 -0.38
CA ALA A 78 -4.20 -3.41 -1.17
C ALA A 78 -4.47 -2.14 -1.95
N ASP A 79 -5.70 -1.96 -2.42
CA ASP A 79 -6.06 -0.75 -3.16
C ASP A 79 -5.89 0.50 -2.33
N TYR A 80 -6.20 0.42 -1.04
CA TYR A 80 -6.00 1.57 -0.17
C TYR A 80 -4.50 1.88 -0.02
N ILE A 81 -3.69 0.85 0.19
CA ILE A 81 -2.25 1.04 0.33
C ILE A 81 -1.68 1.63 -0.95
N LEU A 82 -2.15 1.18 -2.09
CA LEU A 82 -1.67 1.64 -3.39
C LEU A 82 -2.30 2.96 -3.81
N GLU A 83 -3.17 3.52 -2.99
CA GLU A 83 -3.83 4.80 -3.25
C GLU A 83 -4.74 4.76 -4.47
N ILE A 84 -5.27 3.59 -4.75
CA ILE A 84 -6.28 3.45 -5.80
C ILE A 84 -7.64 3.87 -5.28
N THR A 85 -7.85 3.70 -3.98
CA THR A 85 -9.08 4.12 -3.32
C THR A 85 -8.74 4.85 -2.04
N ASP A 86 -9.64 5.71 -1.59
CA ASP A 86 -9.51 6.35 -0.29
C ASP A 86 -10.28 5.62 0.80
N GLU A 87 -10.92 4.53 0.44
CA GLU A 87 -11.70 3.75 1.40
C GLU A 87 -10.77 2.82 2.16
N ILE A 88 -10.61 3.07 3.45
CA ILE A 88 -9.71 2.26 4.28
C ILE A 88 -10.32 0.91 4.65
N THR A 89 -11.64 0.81 4.65
CA THR A 89 -12.32 -0.43 5.00
C THR A 89 -11.97 -1.52 4.00
N PRO A 90 -11.62 -2.71 4.47
CA PRO A 90 -11.23 -3.77 3.54
C PRO A 90 -12.42 -4.29 2.76
N TYR A 91 -12.11 -4.89 1.61
CA TYR A 91 -13.13 -5.55 0.83
C TYR A 91 -13.63 -6.77 1.58
N ILE A 92 -14.84 -7.18 1.26
CA ILE A 92 -15.39 -8.41 1.83
C ILE A 92 -14.56 -9.57 1.32
N ASN A 93 -14.09 -10.40 2.26
CA ASN A 93 -13.29 -11.56 1.93
C ASN A 93 -14.13 -12.54 1.13
N SER A 94 -13.55 -13.11 0.07
CA SER A 94 -14.30 -14.02 -0.79
C SER A 94 -14.77 -15.25 -0.04
N ASN A 95 -14.01 -15.72 0.92
CA ASN A 95 -14.46 -16.88 1.72
C ASN A 95 -15.67 -16.52 2.57
N THR A 96 -15.63 -15.36 3.19
CA THR A 96 -16.76 -14.88 3.96
C THR A 96 -17.97 -14.71 3.05
N LYS A 97 -17.73 -14.18 1.88
CA LYS A 97 -18.81 -13.96 0.93
C LYS A 97 -19.46 -15.27 0.53
N LYS A 98 -18.65 -16.31 0.34
CA LYS A 98 -19.20 -17.61 -0.01
C LYS A 98 -20.07 -18.15 1.10
N LYS A 99 -19.67 -17.96 2.32
CA LYS A 99 -20.47 -18.39 3.46
C LYS A 99 -21.76 -17.63 3.56
N ASP A 100 -21.70 -16.35 3.24
CA ASP A 100 -22.88 -15.50 3.37
C ASP A 100 -23.88 -15.71 2.27
N ILE A 101 -23.49 -16.39 1.21
CA ILE A 101 -24.38 -16.64 0.09
C ILE A 101 -24.57 -18.12 -0.04
N PRO A 102 -25.38 -18.69 0.85
CA PRO A 102 -25.52 -20.15 0.90
C PRO A 102 -26.23 -20.73 -0.30
N SER A 103 -27.06 -19.94 -0.93
CA SER A 103 -27.83 -20.44 -2.05
C SER A 103 -26.98 -20.72 -3.27
N LYS A 104 -25.75 -20.29 -3.22
CA LYS A 104 -24.87 -20.54 -4.37
C LYS A 104 -24.24 -21.90 -4.32
#